data_e6e9b4ef04a6131f30c5ee12d263248a
#
_entry.id   e6e9b4ef04a6131f30c5ee12d263248a
#
_cell.length_a   1.000
_cell.length_b   1.000
_cell.length_c   1.000
_cell.angle_alpha   90.00
_cell.angle_beta   90.00
_cell.angle_gamma   90.00
#
_symmetry.space_group_name_H-M   'P 1'
#
loop_
_entity.id
_entity.type
_entity.pdbx_description
1 polymer ?
#
loop_
_entity_poly.entity_id
_entity_poly.type
_entity_poly.pdbx_seq_one_letter_code
_entity_poly.pdbx_strand_id
1 'polypeptide(L)'
;RYVALLEGIVPKDKGTVDLPLCLNPLDRPRQMVHTEHGKPAITDYQVLERLDGKRTRIAFYPRTGRTHQLRIHAAHPLGLHCPIIGDELYGEKADRLYLHAEYLEFTHPITGETVRITKEAEF
;
A
#
# COMPACT_ATOMS: atom_id res chain seq x y z
N ARG A 1 -10.34 0.65 -1.52
CA ARG A 1 -9.81 0.37 -0.18
C ARG A 1 -8.98 -0.91 -0.18
N TYR A 2 -7.82 -0.84 0.41
CA TYR A 2 -6.97 -1.99 0.65
C TYR A 2 -6.76 -2.17 2.14
N VAL A 3 -6.63 -3.40 2.60
CA VAL A 3 -6.26 -3.71 3.98
C VAL A 3 -4.93 -4.45 3.96
N ALA A 4 -4.04 -4.08 4.88
CA ALA A 4 -2.71 -4.69 4.99
C ALA A 4 -2.33 -4.93 6.45
N LEU A 5 -1.43 -5.89 6.66
CA LEU A 5 -0.68 -6.03 7.91
C LEU A 5 0.74 -5.54 7.69
N LEU A 6 1.19 -4.64 8.55
CA LEU A 6 2.53 -4.05 8.49
C LEU A 6 3.41 -4.57 9.64
N GLU A 7 4.71 -4.71 9.36
CA GLU A 7 5.73 -4.92 10.38
C GLU A 7 6.01 -3.59 11.10
N GLY A 8 5.79 -3.53 12.39
CA GLY A 8 6.01 -2.31 13.18
C GLY A 8 4.72 -1.58 13.50
N ILE A 9 4.85 -0.48 14.23
CA ILE A 9 3.73 0.30 14.72
C ILE A 9 3.71 1.66 14.01
N VAL A 10 2.61 1.95 13.31
CA VAL A 10 2.33 3.27 12.74
C VAL A 10 1.81 4.16 13.87
N PRO A 11 2.52 5.26 14.21
CA PRO A 11 2.17 6.06 15.39
C PRO A 11 0.90 6.90 15.24
N LYS A 12 0.61 7.38 14.02
CA LYS A 12 -0.60 8.18 13.76
C LYS A 12 -1.79 7.30 13.40
N ASP A 13 -2.98 7.66 13.87
CA ASP A 13 -4.20 6.91 13.57
C ASP A 13 -4.63 7.03 12.10
N LYS A 14 -4.32 8.15 11.46
CA LYS A 14 -4.60 8.39 10.03
C LYS A 14 -3.64 9.43 9.47
N GLY A 15 -3.50 9.45 8.15
CA GLY A 15 -2.65 10.42 7.48
C GLY A 15 -2.57 10.19 5.98
N THR A 16 -1.59 10.82 5.38
CA THR A 16 -1.34 10.76 3.94
C THR A 16 0.15 10.57 3.69
N VAL A 17 0.49 9.63 2.81
CA VAL A 17 1.85 9.47 2.28
C VAL A 17 1.86 10.05 0.88
N ASP A 18 2.69 11.06 0.66
CA ASP A 18 2.86 11.76 -0.62
C ASP A 18 4.33 11.67 -1.02
N LEU A 19 4.69 10.61 -1.70
CA LEU A 19 6.06 10.34 -2.14
C LEU A 19 6.05 9.94 -3.61
N PRO A 20 6.65 10.74 -4.51
CA PRO A 20 6.69 10.43 -5.94
C PRO A 20 7.52 9.17 -6.23
N LEU A 21 7.07 8.37 -7.18
CA LEU A 21 7.64 7.06 -7.47
C LEU A 21 8.08 6.93 -8.92
N CYS A 22 9.18 6.22 -9.14
CA CYS A 22 9.61 5.79 -10.46
C CYS A 22 10.27 4.41 -10.37
N LEU A 23 10.43 3.76 -11.53
CA LEU A 23 11.17 2.50 -11.60
C LEU A 23 12.65 2.75 -11.26
N ASN A 24 13.21 1.90 -10.39
CA ASN A 24 14.65 1.91 -10.15
C ASN A 24 15.37 1.17 -11.28
N PRO A 25 16.08 1.86 -12.18
CA PRO A 25 16.71 1.21 -13.33
C PRO A 25 17.87 0.27 -12.95
N LEU A 26 18.44 0.45 -11.77
CA LEU A 26 19.56 -0.35 -11.27
C LEU A 26 19.10 -1.57 -10.47
N ASP A 27 17.83 -1.65 -10.09
CA ASP A 27 17.30 -2.71 -9.23
C ASP A 27 15.85 -3.04 -9.58
N ARG A 28 15.63 -3.49 -10.81
CA ARG A 28 14.31 -3.93 -11.28
C ARG A 28 13.89 -5.23 -10.58
N PRO A 29 12.61 -5.42 -10.24
CA PRO A 29 11.43 -4.60 -10.57
C PRO A 29 11.10 -3.53 -9.52
N ARG A 30 12.01 -3.24 -8.59
CA ARG A 30 11.74 -2.29 -7.50
C ARG A 30 11.46 -0.88 -8.01
N GLN A 31 10.55 -0.20 -7.34
CA GLN A 31 10.30 1.23 -7.48
C GLN A 31 11.17 2.00 -6.49
N MET A 32 11.35 3.28 -6.72
CA MET A 32 12.09 4.16 -5.82
C MET A 32 11.38 5.49 -5.67
N VAL A 33 11.62 6.18 -4.55
CA VAL A 33 11.19 7.56 -4.34
C VAL A 33 12.19 8.47 -5.04
N HIS A 34 11.70 9.37 -5.91
CA HIS A 34 12.57 10.30 -6.62
C HIS A 34 11.83 11.61 -6.87
N THR A 35 12.31 12.71 -6.28
CA THR A 35 11.63 14.00 -6.29
C THR A 35 11.60 14.68 -7.69
N GLU A 36 12.59 14.43 -8.54
CA GLU A 36 12.67 15.04 -9.87
C GLU A 36 12.02 14.21 -10.97
N HIS A 37 12.22 12.89 -10.95
CA HIS A 37 11.76 11.99 -12.02
C HIS A 37 10.60 11.09 -11.60
N GLY A 38 10.23 11.11 -10.32
CA GLY A 38 9.11 10.35 -9.81
C GLY A 38 7.77 10.92 -10.27
N LYS A 39 6.81 10.03 -10.55
CA LYS A 39 5.43 10.43 -10.81
C LYS A 39 4.71 10.63 -9.48
N PRO A 40 3.81 11.61 -9.38
CA PRO A 40 3.03 11.81 -8.14
C PRO A 40 2.35 10.53 -7.69
N ALA A 41 2.48 10.21 -6.43
CA ALA A 41 1.85 9.04 -5.82
C ALA A 41 1.39 9.41 -4.42
N ILE A 42 0.09 9.30 -4.17
CA ILE A 42 -0.54 9.74 -2.94
C ILE A 42 -1.40 8.61 -2.38
N THR A 43 -1.18 8.27 -1.11
CA THR A 43 -1.93 7.24 -0.39
C THR A 43 -2.42 7.80 0.92
N ASP A 44 -3.74 7.85 1.12
CA ASP A 44 -4.33 8.08 2.43
C ASP A 44 -4.37 6.77 3.20
N TYR A 45 -4.27 6.84 4.53
CA TYR A 45 -4.36 5.66 5.36
C TYR A 45 -5.11 5.91 6.66
N GLN A 46 -5.63 4.83 7.22
CA GLN A 46 -6.24 4.81 8.55
C GLN A 46 -5.81 3.53 9.26
N VAL A 47 -5.24 3.67 10.45
CA VAL A 47 -4.91 2.52 11.30
C VAL A 47 -6.20 1.91 11.82
N LEU A 48 -6.37 0.61 11.59
CA LEU A 48 -7.53 -0.15 12.07
C LEU A 48 -7.27 -0.77 13.43
N GLU A 49 -6.06 -1.29 13.64
CA GLU A 49 -5.69 -1.97 14.87
C GLU A 49 -4.17 -2.04 15.00
N ARG A 50 -3.67 -1.94 16.23
CA ARG A 50 -2.27 -2.19 16.57
C ARG A 50 -2.19 -3.49 17.34
N LEU A 51 -1.39 -4.45 16.85
CA LEU A 51 -1.36 -5.82 17.35
C LEU A 51 -0.05 -6.08 18.09
N ASP A 52 -0.16 -6.51 19.34
CA ASP A 52 0.98 -6.97 20.17
C ASP A 52 2.13 -5.96 20.30
N GLY A 53 1.88 -4.67 20.04
CA GLY A 53 2.94 -3.67 20.00
C GLY A 53 4.00 -3.88 18.92
N LYS A 54 3.74 -4.76 17.93
CA LYS A 54 4.71 -5.15 16.89
C LYS A 54 4.20 -5.00 15.47
N ARG A 55 2.88 -5.00 15.26
CA ARG A 55 2.26 -5.00 13.94
C ARG A 55 1.12 -4.00 13.88
N THR A 56 0.82 -3.52 12.68
CA THR A 56 -0.30 -2.60 12.44
C THR A 56 -1.19 -3.17 11.34
N ARG A 57 -2.47 -3.27 11.62
CA ARG A 57 -3.49 -3.53 10.60
C ARG A 57 -4.02 -2.18 10.12
N ILE A 58 -3.94 -1.92 8.81
CA ILE A 58 -4.17 -0.61 8.24
C ILE A 58 -5.07 -0.68 7.01
N ALA A 59 -5.88 0.36 6.81
CA ALA A 59 -6.61 0.57 5.57
C ALA A 59 -5.88 1.60 4.73
N PHE A 60 -5.67 1.31 3.44
CA PHE A 60 -5.11 2.22 2.47
C PHE A 60 -6.16 2.68 1.47
N TYR A 61 -6.14 3.96 1.15
CA TYR A 61 -7.00 4.59 0.16
C TYR A 61 -6.12 5.33 -0.86
N PRO A 62 -5.56 4.62 -1.87
CA PRO A 62 -4.69 5.26 -2.84
C PRO A 62 -5.47 6.22 -3.73
N ARG A 63 -4.97 7.45 -3.87
CA ARG A 63 -5.52 8.45 -4.81
C ARG A 63 -4.94 8.28 -6.20
N THR A 64 -3.77 7.64 -6.30
CA THR A 64 -3.07 7.32 -7.54
C THR A 64 -2.82 5.81 -7.57
N GLY A 65 -2.46 5.25 -8.72
CA GLY A 65 -2.25 3.81 -8.88
C GLY A 65 -0.89 3.46 -9.47
N ARG A 66 0.20 4.00 -8.92
CA ARG A 66 1.56 3.67 -9.39
C ARG A 66 1.95 2.25 -9.00
N THR A 67 2.80 1.65 -9.80
CA THR A 67 3.32 0.30 -9.54
C THR A 67 3.94 0.22 -8.15
N HIS A 68 3.58 -0.81 -7.39
CA HIS A 68 4.03 -1.05 -6.01
C HIS A 68 3.77 0.11 -5.05
N GLN A 69 2.86 1.04 -5.37
CA GLN A 69 2.65 2.25 -4.57
C GLN A 69 2.44 1.97 -3.09
N LEU A 70 1.50 1.10 -2.73
CA LEU A 70 1.20 0.79 -1.32
C LEU A 70 2.38 0.10 -0.64
N ARG A 71 3.08 -0.77 -1.36
CA ARG A 71 4.22 -1.52 -0.82
C ARG A 71 5.38 -0.59 -0.46
N ILE A 72 5.75 0.34 -1.36
CA ILE A 72 6.87 1.26 -1.09
C ILE A 72 6.46 2.40 -0.15
N HIS A 73 5.23 2.92 -0.22
CA HIS A 73 4.75 3.91 0.74
C HIS A 73 4.72 3.37 2.16
N ALA A 74 4.41 2.08 2.34
CA ALA A 74 4.48 1.44 3.65
C ALA A 74 5.92 1.28 4.14
N ALA A 75 6.83 0.82 3.29
CA ALA A 75 8.20 0.43 3.67
C ALA A 75 9.18 1.59 3.77
N HIS A 76 9.06 2.60 2.90
CA HIS A 76 10.06 3.66 2.79
C HIS A 76 10.19 4.49 4.08
N PRO A 77 11.43 4.85 4.51
CA PRO A 77 11.64 5.66 5.72
C PRO A 77 10.91 7.01 5.73
N LEU A 78 10.69 7.63 4.56
CA LEU A 78 9.93 8.87 4.44
C LEU A 78 8.41 8.63 4.39
N GLY A 79 7.97 7.38 4.20
CA GLY A 79 6.59 6.96 4.31
C GLY A 79 6.29 6.47 5.73
N LEU A 80 5.67 5.30 5.83
CA LEU A 80 5.31 4.73 7.14
C LEU A 80 6.48 4.03 7.83
N HIS A 81 7.50 3.65 7.09
CA HIS A 81 8.66 2.90 7.58
C HIS A 81 8.26 1.58 8.28
N CYS A 82 7.17 1.00 7.83
CA CYS A 82 6.62 -0.27 8.30
C CYS A 82 6.24 -1.10 7.07
N PRO A 83 7.13 -1.99 6.57
CA PRO A 83 6.83 -2.75 5.36
C PRO A 83 5.65 -3.70 5.58
N ILE A 84 4.96 -4.01 4.50
CA ILE A 84 3.88 -5.00 4.52
C ILE A 84 4.47 -6.38 4.82
N ILE A 85 3.85 -7.12 5.74
CA ILE A 85 4.29 -8.47 6.07
C ILE A 85 4.22 -9.35 4.82
N GLY A 86 5.31 -10.05 4.53
CA GLY A 86 5.43 -10.92 3.36
C GLY A 86 5.85 -10.23 2.08
N ASP A 87 6.22 -8.94 2.14
CA ASP A 87 6.72 -8.21 0.98
C ASP A 87 8.18 -8.56 0.72
N GLU A 88 8.43 -9.40 -0.26
CA GLU A 88 9.77 -9.89 -0.59
C GLU A 88 10.69 -8.82 -1.21
N LEU A 89 10.13 -7.73 -1.74
CA LEU A 89 10.91 -6.67 -2.40
C LEU A 89 11.30 -5.53 -1.45
N TYR A 90 10.42 -5.18 -0.51
CA TYR A 90 10.60 -4.01 0.36
C TYR A 90 10.62 -4.36 1.83
N GLY A 91 10.39 -5.61 2.18
CA GLY A 91 10.37 -6.12 3.54
C GLY A 91 10.92 -7.54 3.62
N GLU A 92 10.32 -8.38 4.45
CA GLU A 92 10.75 -9.76 4.65
C GLU A 92 9.71 -10.75 4.13
N LYS A 93 10.18 -11.87 3.59
CA LYS A 93 9.34 -12.95 3.10
C LYS A 93 8.54 -13.59 4.23
N ALA A 94 7.28 -13.91 3.96
CA ALA A 94 6.40 -14.69 4.84
C ALA A 94 5.63 -15.72 3.99
N ASP A 95 4.59 -16.32 4.55
CA ASP A 95 3.75 -17.29 3.84
C ASP A 95 2.98 -16.65 2.66
N ARG A 96 2.69 -15.35 2.74
CA ARG A 96 2.00 -14.59 1.70
C ARG A 96 2.29 -13.10 1.87
N LEU A 97 1.91 -12.29 0.87
CA LEU A 97 1.85 -10.84 0.99
C LEU A 97 0.52 -10.46 1.67
N TYR A 98 0.57 -9.86 2.85
CA TYR A 98 -0.62 -9.46 3.61
C TYR A 98 -1.16 -8.11 3.14
N LEU A 99 -1.60 -8.06 1.88
CA LEU A 99 -2.24 -6.94 1.23
C LEU A 99 -3.46 -7.44 0.45
N HIS A 100 -4.63 -6.87 0.74
CA HIS A 100 -5.90 -7.30 0.15
C HIS A 100 -6.72 -6.11 -0.33
N ALA A 101 -7.17 -6.15 -1.59
CA ALA A 101 -8.13 -5.19 -2.13
C ALA A 101 -9.52 -5.54 -1.60
N GLU A 102 -10.00 -4.76 -0.63
CA GLU A 102 -11.27 -5.04 0.04
C GLU A 102 -12.48 -4.48 -0.71
N TYR A 103 -12.28 -3.38 -1.44
CA TYR A 103 -13.32 -2.75 -2.24
C TYR A 103 -12.78 -2.32 -3.59
N LEU A 104 -13.49 -2.69 -4.66
CA LEU A 104 -13.21 -2.28 -6.03
C LEU A 104 -14.47 -1.74 -6.67
N GLU A 105 -14.32 -0.64 -7.43
CA GLU A 105 -15.37 -0.06 -8.24
C GLU A 105 -14.81 0.25 -9.62
N PHE A 106 -15.49 -0.19 -10.67
CA PHE A 106 -15.09 0.10 -12.05
C PHE A 106 -16.31 0.12 -12.97
N THR A 107 -16.14 0.78 -14.13
CA THR A 107 -17.17 0.80 -15.17
C THR A 107 -16.98 -0.41 -16.08
N HIS A 108 -18.04 -1.20 -16.24
CA HIS A 108 -18.01 -2.36 -17.12
C HIS A 108 -17.76 -1.92 -18.57
N PRO A 109 -16.76 -2.47 -19.27
CA PRO A 109 -16.35 -1.99 -20.59
C PRO A 109 -17.39 -2.21 -21.68
N ILE A 110 -18.30 -3.16 -21.53
CA ILE A 110 -19.33 -3.47 -22.51
C ILE A 110 -20.65 -2.80 -22.21
N THR A 111 -21.14 -2.88 -20.97
CA THR A 111 -22.46 -2.38 -20.58
C THR A 111 -22.46 -0.93 -20.14
N GLY A 112 -21.31 -0.39 -19.75
CA GLY A 112 -21.18 0.96 -19.16
C GLY A 112 -21.69 1.05 -17.72
N GLU A 113 -22.13 -0.06 -17.13
CA GLU A 113 -22.59 -0.09 -15.74
C GLU A 113 -21.44 -0.01 -14.76
N THR A 114 -21.69 0.64 -13.61
CA THR A 114 -20.75 0.66 -12.51
C THR A 114 -20.81 -0.68 -11.77
N VAL A 115 -19.66 -1.35 -11.69
CA VAL A 115 -19.51 -2.62 -10.96
C VAL A 115 -18.81 -2.34 -9.63
N ARG A 116 -19.39 -2.83 -8.53
CA ARG A 116 -18.84 -2.73 -7.18
C ARG A 116 -18.61 -4.11 -6.62
N ILE A 117 -17.39 -4.35 -6.14
CA ILE A 117 -16.99 -5.62 -5.54
C ILE A 117 -16.44 -5.35 -4.16
N THR A 118 -17.01 -6.02 -3.15
CA THR A 118 -16.54 -5.92 -1.76
C THR A 118 -16.24 -7.32 -1.25
N LYS A 119 -15.06 -7.50 -0.68
CA LYS A 119 -14.67 -8.73 -0.01
C LYS A 119 -13.77 -8.37 1.18
N GLU A 120 -14.18 -8.75 2.38
CA GLU A 120 -13.41 -8.49 3.58
C GLU A 120 -12.08 -9.27 3.58
N ALA A 121 -11.04 -8.66 4.17
CA ALA A 121 -9.76 -9.31 4.34
C ALA A 121 -9.87 -10.44 5.37
N GLU A 122 -9.12 -11.53 5.12
CA GLU A 122 -9.08 -12.69 6.03
C GLU A 122 -8.19 -12.45 7.26
N PHE A 123 -7.53 -11.33 7.31
CA PHE A 123 -6.59 -11.01 8.38
C PHE A 123 -6.89 -9.67 9.05
#